data_14a920bebac1042c32943718b941e487
#
_entry.id   14a920bebac1042c32943718b941e487
#
_cell.length_a   1.000
_cell.length_b   1.000
_cell.length_c   1.000
_cell.angle_alpha   90.00
_cell.angle_beta   90.00
_cell.angle_gamma   90.00
#
_symmetry.space_group_name_H-M   'P 1'
#
loop_
_entity.id
_entity.type
_entity.pdbx_description
1 polymer ?
#
loop_
_entity_poly.entity_id
_entity_poly.type
_entity_poly.pdbx_seq_one_letter_code
_entity_poly.pdbx_strand_id
1 'polypeptide(L)'
;MMLDSHERTLLAAQGYAELAMYDDALAELDSLPAEALKTAEALELRTVIFMQAKRWKDALATGRELCQAEPEKTGGFIHLAFCLHELGRTGEARDCLLAGPQSLHAEPTYHYNLACYECALGHLEVARLHLDKSFAMDKKMRDLARRDPDLAALRE
;
A
#
# COMPACT_ATOMS: atom_id res chain seq x y z
N MET A 1 4.80 -5.34 30.61
CA MET A 1 5.78 -5.98 29.74
C MET A 1 6.62 -4.90 29.07
N MET A 2 7.95 -5.00 29.15
CA MET A 2 8.83 -4.02 28.51
C MET A 2 9.07 -4.41 27.06
N LEU A 3 9.00 -3.42 26.15
CA LEU A 3 9.35 -3.61 24.75
C LEU A 3 10.86 -3.86 24.64
N ASP A 4 11.25 -4.72 23.70
CA ASP A 4 12.67 -4.88 23.39
C ASP A 4 13.22 -3.64 22.64
N SER A 5 14.52 -3.61 22.40
CA SER A 5 15.17 -2.45 21.77
C SER A 5 14.70 -2.24 20.33
N HIS A 6 14.41 -3.32 19.60
CA HIS A 6 13.93 -3.22 18.22
C HIS A 6 12.51 -2.67 18.18
N GLU A 7 11.63 -3.16 19.06
CA GLU A 7 10.26 -2.66 19.17
C GLU A 7 10.22 -1.18 19.50
N ARG A 8 11.07 -0.74 20.41
CA ARG A 8 11.19 0.69 20.76
C ARG A 8 11.64 1.53 19.57
N THR A 9 12.58 1.03 18.79
CA THR A 9 13.05 1.72 17.59
C THR A 9 11.94 1.84 16.55
N LEU A 10 11.20 0.75 16.31
CA LEU A 10 10.08 0.77 15.37
C LEU A 10 8.99 1.76 15.81
N LEU A 11 8.68 1.81 17.10
CA LEU A 11 7.71 2.77 17.63
C LEU A 11 8.19 4.21 17.50
N ALA A 12 9.49 4.46 17.75
CA ALA A 12 10.06 5.79 17.59
C ALA A 12 9.99 6.25 16.13
N ALA A 13 10.33 5.37 15.20
CA ALA A 13 10.24 5.66 13.76
C ALA A 13 8.80 5.97 13.35
N GLN A 14 7.85 5.19 13.83
CA GLN A 14 6.42 5.42 13.58
C GLN A 14 5.98 6.78 14.12
N GLY A 15 6.42 7.13 15.32
CA GLY A 15 6.11 8.42 15.93
C GLY A 15 6.65 9.60 15.11
N TYR A 16 7.86 9.51 14.63
CA TYR A 16 8.42 10.53 13.72
C TYR A 16 7.59 10.64 12.44
N ALA A 17 7.20 9.52 11.86
CA ALA A 17 6.39 9.50 10.64
C ALA A 17 5.02 10.15 10.83
N GLU A 18 4.39 9.93 11.98
CA GLU A 18 3.11 10.56 12.33
C GLU A 18 3.22 12.08 12.41
N LEU A 19 4.41 12.58 12.75
CA LEU A 19 4.71 14.01 12.77
C LEU A 19 5.23 14.52 11.42
N ALA A 20 5.17 13.72 10.38
CA ALA A 20 5.73 14.01 9.05
C ALA A 20 7.24 14.29 9.07
N MET A 21 7.96 13.78 10.05
CA MET A 21 9.41 13.86 10.18
C MET A 21 10.03 12.61 9.53
N TYR A 22 9.91 12.52 8.20
CA TYR A 22 10.23 11.28 7.47
C TYR A 22 11.72 10.93 7.48
N ASP A 23 12.60 11.92 7.35
CA ASP A 23 14.04 11.68 7.40
C ASP A 23 14.48 11.19 8.77
N ASP A 24 13.90 11.74 9.84
CA ASP A 24 14.16 11.29 11.20
C ASP A 24 13.62 9.87 11.42
N ALA A 25 12.44 9.56 10.87
CA ALA A 25 11.86 8.23 10.94
C ALA A 25 12.76 7.20 10.25
N LEU A 26 13.26 7.53 9.06
CA LEU A 26 14.16 6.64 8.31
C LEU A 26 15.51 6.47 9.03
N ALA A 27 16.04 7.55 9.59
CA ALA A 27 17.29 7.48 10.37
C ALA A 27 17.14 6.58 11.60
N GLU A 28 15.98 6.66 12.27
CA GLU A 28 15.69 5.78 13.40
C GLU A 28 15.65 4.32 12.97
N LEU A 29 14.99 4.00 11.86
CA LEU A 29 14.97 2.64 11.30
C LEU A 29 16.38 2.16 10.96
N ASP A 30 17.20 3.02 10.36
CA ASP A 30 18.55 2.67 9.94
C ASP A 30 19.49 2.39 11.13
N SER A 31 19.09 2.77 12.36
CA SER A 31 19.82 2.42 13.57
C SER A 31 19.67 0.94 13.96
N LEU A 32 18.71 0.22 13.35
CA LEU A 32 18.53 -1.20 13.59
C LEU A 32 19.68 -2.02 12.98
N PRO A 33 20.03 -3.18 13.60
CA PRO A 33 20.98 -4.12 12.96
C PRO A 33 20.44 -4.57 11.59
N ALA A 34 21.38 -4.93 10.69
CA ALA A 34 21.04 -5.34 9.32
C ALA A 34 19.97 -6.45 9.27
N GLU A 35 20.04 -7.41 10.20
CA GLU A 35 19.07 -8.50 10.26
C GLU A 35 17.67 -8.02 10.62
N ALA A 36 17.57 -7.05 11.53
CA ALA A 36 16.30 -6.48 11.96
C ALA A 36 15.66 -5.63 10.86
N LEU A 37 16.47 -5.00 10.01
CA LEU A 37 16.00 -4.22 8.86
C LEU A 37 15.30 -5.09 7.80
N LYS A 38 15.60 -6.38 7.76
CA LYS A 38 15.04 -7.31 6.78
C LYS A 38 13.75 -7.98 7.27
N THR A 39 13.34 -7.71 8.51
CA THR A 39 12.08 -8.26 9.01
C THR A 39 10.90 -7.64 8.29
N ALA A 40 9.81 -8.40 8.19
CA ALA A 40 8.59 -7.91 7.55
C ALA A 40 8.06 -6.64 8.22
N GLU A 41 8.16 -6.55 9.55
CA GLU A 41 7.72 -5.37 10.31
C GLU A 41 8.51 -4.12 9.93
N ALA A 42 9.84 -4.23 9.85
CA ALA A 42 10.69 -3.11 9.46
C ALA A 42 10.47 -2.72 8.00
N LEU A 43 10.33 -3.69 7.12
CA LEU A 43 10.05 -3.45 5.69
C LEU A 43 8.69 -2.78 5.48
N GLU A 44 7.67 -3.22 6.20
CA GLU A 44 6.33 -2.62 6.17
C GLU A 44 6.40 -1.15 6.59
N LEU A 45 7.02 -0.87 7.73
CA LEU A 45 7.12 0.49 8.24
C LEU A 45 7.93 1.39 7.29
N ARG A 46 9.05 0.88 6.77
CA ARG A 46 9.87 1.64 5.80
C ARG A 46 9.06 1.95 4.54
N THR A 47 8.32 0.98 4.02
CA THR A 47 7.48 1.17 2.84
C THR A 47 6.44 2.26 3.08
N VAL A 48 5.73 2.20 4.21
CA VAL A 48 4.72 3.19 4.58
C VAL A 48 5.32 4.58 4.73
N ILE A 49 6.49 4.69 5.38
CA ILE A 49 7.18 5.98 5.53
C ILE A 49 7.51 6.59 4.17
N PHE A 50 8.07 5.81 3.26
CA PHE A 50 8.35 6.27 1.91
C PHE A 50 7.09 6.70 1.16
N MET A 51 5.99 5.95 1.31
CA MET A 51 4.70 6.29 0.69
C MET A 51 4.17 7.62 1.23
N GLN A 52 4.19 7.81 2.55
CA GLN A 52 3.75 9.05 3.18
C GLN A 52 4.60 10.24 2.74
N ALA A 53 5.89 10.02 2.54
CA ALA A 53 6.83 11.04 2.04
C ALA A 53 6.72 11.24 0.53
N LYS A 54 5.86 10.48 -0.15
CA LYS A 54 5.69 10.48 -1.62
C LYS A 54 6.97 10.11 -2.37
N ARG A 55 7.81 9.31 -1.74
CA ARG A 55 9.04 8.78 -2.33
C ARG A 55 8.71 7.41 -2.96
N TRP A 56 7.99 7.46 -4.07
CA TRP A 56 7.36 6.29 -4.67
C TRP A 56 8.34 5.23 -5.18
N LYS A 57 9.48 5.65 -5.71
CA LYS A 57 10.52 4.72 -6.18
C LYS A 57 11.15 3.94 -5.03
N ASP A 58 11.44 4.65 -3.93
CA ASP A 58 11.99 4.01 -2.73
C ASP A 58 10.96 3.06 -2.10
N ALA A 59 9.70 3.50 -2.03
CA ALA A 59 8.59 2.67 -1.53
C ALA A 59 8.39 1.42 -2.40
N LEU A 60 8.54 1.56 -3.72
CA LEU A 60 8.42 0.44 -4.66
C LEU A 60 9.48 -0.62 -4.37
N ALA A 61 10.74 -0.20 -4.19
CA ALA A 61 11.84 -1.12 -3.90
C ALA A 61 11.62 -1.88 -2.58
N THR A 62 11.25 -1.15 -1.52
CA THR A 62 10.97 -1.74 -0.21
C THR A 62 9.73 -2.63 -0.24
N GLY A 63 8.70 -2.20 -0.96
CA GLY A 63 7.47 -2.97 -1.13
C GLY A 63 7.72 -4.31 -1.82
N ARG A 64 8.63 -4.36 -2.79
CA ARG A 64 9.02 -5.61 -3.44
C ARG A 64 9.70 -6.56 -2.47
N GLU A 65 10.59 -6.04 -1.62
CA GLU A 65 11.22 -6.84 -0.57
C GLU A 65 10.17 -7.39 0.40
N LEU A 66 9.19 -6.58 0.77
CA LEU A 66 8.10 -6.99 1.65
C LEU A 66 7.28 -8.12 1.03
N CYS A 67 6.93 -8.03 -0.25
CA CYS A 67 6.19 -9.09 -0.94
C CYS A 67 6.99 -10.39 -0.99
N GLN A 68 8.31 -10.31 -1.15
CA GLN A 68 9.19 -11.49 -1.13
C GLN A 68 9.27 -12.09 0.27
N ALA A 69 9.28 -11.26 1.30
CA ALA A 69 9.34 -11.71 2.69
C ALA A 69 8.02 -12.35 3.15
N GLU A 70 6.89 -11.83 2.65
CA GLU A 70 5.56 -12.30 3.04
C GLU A 70 4.66 -12.49 1.82
N PRO A 71 4.92 -13.50 0.96
CA PRO A 71 4.19 -13.69 -0.29
C PRO A 71 2.72 -14.07 -0.12
N GLU A 72 2.32 -14.54 1.07
CA GLU A 72 0.94 -14.92 1.38
C GLU A 72 0.12 -13.80 2.02
N LYS A 73 0.75 -12.66 2.34
CA LYS A 73 0.09 -11.53 2.97
C LYS A 73 -0.32 -10.48 1.95
N THR A 74 -1.38 -9.74 2.25
CA THR A 74 -2.00 -8.79 1.31
C THR A 74 -1.32 -7.42 1.29
N GLY A 75 -0.82 -6.96 2.44
CA GLY A 75 -0.37 -5.58 2.62
C GLY A 75 0.70 -5.13 1.63
N GLY A 76 1.74 -5.96 1.44
CA GLY A 76 2.84 -5.63 0.54
C GLY A 76 2.38 -5.44 -0.91
N PHE A 77 1.47 -6.28 -1.38
CA PHE A 77 0.93 -6.21 -2.74
C PHE A 77 0.09 -4.95 -2.95
N ILE A 78 -0.71 -4.59 -1.96
CA ILE A 78 -1.54 -3.37 -2.01
C ILE A 78 -0.63 -2.14 -2.06
N HIS A 79 0.38 -2.08 -1.21
CA HIS A 79 1.36 -0.97 -1.20
C HIS A 79 2.14 -0.90 -2.52
N LEU A 80 2.63 -2.04 -3.00
CA LEU A 80 3.41 -2.12 -4.23
C LEU A 80 2.59 -1.62 -5.43
N ALA A 81 1.35 -2.08 -5.55
CA ALA A 81 0.45 -1.65 -6.63
C ALA A 81 0.17 -0.15 -6.54
N PHE A 82 -0.07 0.37 -5.35
CA PHE A 82 -0.32 1.79 -5.16
C PHE A 82 0.88 2.63 -5.62
N CYS A 83 2.09 2.22 -5.26
CA CYS A 83 3.32 2.90 -5.69
C CYS A 83 3.49 2.87 -7.22
N LEU A 84 3.18 1.74 -7.85
CA LEU A 84 3.22 1.62 -9.31
C LEU A 84 2.25 2.59 -9.97
N HIS A 85 1.04 2.68 -9.45
CA HIS A 85 0.03 3.61 -9.97
C HIS A 85 0.48 5.07 -9.85
N GLU A 86 1.02 5.46 -8.69
CA GLU A 86 1.53 6.82 -8.46
C GLU A 86 2.72 7.16 -9.38
N LEU A 87 3.46 6.16 -9.82
CA LEU A 87 4.54 6.32 -10.79
C LEU A 87 4.06 6.33 -12.25
N GLY A 88 2.74 6.29 -12.48
CA GLY A 88 2.17 6.26 -13.82
C GLY A 88 2.20 4.87 -14.46
N ARG A 89 2.48 3.83 -13.70
CA ARG A 89 2.60 2.44 -14.17
C ARG A 89 1.35 1.64 -13.79
N THR A 90 0.18 2.17 -14.17
CA THR A 90 -1.13 1.64 -13.75
C THR A 90 -1.40 0.22 -14.23
N GLY A 91 -0.99 -0.12 -15.47
CA GLY A 91 -1.13 -1.49 -15.99
C GLY A 91 -0.37 -2.50 -15.15
N GLU A 92 0.84 -2.15 -14.71
CA GLU A 92 1.64 -3.00 -13.82
C GLU A 92 1.04 -3.06 -12.42
N ALA A 93 0.44 -1.97 -11.94
CA ALA A 93 -0.28 -1.95 -10.65
C ALA A 93 -1.44 -2.95 -10.66
N ARG A 94 -2.26 -2.92 -11.71
CA ARG A 94 -3.35 -3.89 -11.89
C ARG A 94 -2.80 -5.32 -11.90
N ASP A 95 -1.77 -5.58 -12.71
CA ASP A 95 -1.20 -6.92 -12.85
C ASP A 95 -0.61 -7.42 -11.53
N CYS A 96 0.00 -6.53 -10.74
CA CYS A 96 0.53 -6.83 -9.41
C CYS A 96 -0.58 -7.37 -8.48
N LEU A 97 -1.73 -6.71 -8.46
CA LEU A 97 -2.86 -7.16 -7.63
C LEU A 97 -3.46 -8.46 -8.14
N LEU A 98 -3.59 -8.62 -9.46
CA LEU A 98 -4.16 -9.84 -10.04
C LEU A 98 -3.26 -11.05 -9.83
N ALA A 99 -1.96 -10.86 -9.75
CA ALA A 99 -0.98 -11.93 -9.53
C ALA A 99 -0.72 -12.21 -8.04
N GLY A 100 -1.25 -11.40 -7.15
CA GLY A 100 -1.04 -11.54 -5.70
C GLY A 100 -1.79 -12.71 -5.08
N PRO A 101 -1.64 -12.91 -3.76
CA PRO A 101 -2.28 -14.05 -3.08
C PRO A 101 -3.81 -13.95 -3.12
N GLN A 102 -4.47 -15.10 -3.09
CA GLN A 102 -5.92 -15.16 -3.17
C GLN A 102 -6.62 -14.47 -2.01
N SER A 103 -5.97 -14.35 -0.86
CA SER A 103 -6.48 -13.62 0.30
C SER A 103 -6.79 -12.15 -0.01
N LEU A 104 -6.19 -11.57 -1.06
CA LEU A 104 -6.52 -10.21 -1.53
C LEU A 104 -8.00 -10.06 -1.86
N HIS A 105 -8.66 -11.10 -2.35
CA HIS A 105 -10.07 -11.05 -2.75
C HIS A 105 -11.01 -10.79 -1.58
N ALA A 106 -10.56 -10.98 -0.34
CA ALA A 106 -11.33 -10.68 0.86
C ALA A 106 -11.14 -9.23 1.36
N GLU A 107 -10.30 -8.45 0.67
CA GLU A 107 -9.98 -7.08 1.06
C GLU A 107 -10.81 -6.08 0.24
N PRO A 108 -11.63 -5.22 0.89
CA PRO A 108 -12.35 -4.17 0.15
C PRO A 108 -11.41 -3.22 -0.59
N THR A 109 -10.24 -2.95 -0.02
CA THR A 109 -9.22 -2.08 -0.65
C THR A 109 -8.69 -2.67 -1.95
N TYR A 110 -8.53 -4.00 -2.04
CA TYR A 110 -8.11 -4.68 -3.27
C TYR A 110 -9.08 -4.36 -4.42
N HIS A 111 -10.37 -4.56 -4.19
CA HIS A 111 -11.40 -4.29 -5.20
C HIS A 111 -11.50 -2.81 -5.52
N TYR A 112 -11.40 -1.95 -4.52
CA TYR A 112 -11.42 -0.51 -4.72
C TYR A 112 -10.26 -0.04 -5.60
N ASN A 113 -9.04 -0.47 -5.27
CA ASN A 113 -7.85 -0.07 -6.02
C ASN A 113 -7.88 -0.63 -7.45
N LEU A 114 -8.33 -1.89 -7.62
CA LEU A 114 -8.53 -2.43 -8.97
C LEU A 114 -9.52 -1.60 -9.77
N ALA A 115 -10.61 -1.14 -9.15
CA ALA A 115 -11.57 -0.26 -9.81
C ALA A 115 -10.90 1.03 -10.29
N CYS A 116 -10.06 1.63 -9.46
CA CYS A 116 -9.30 2.83 -9.84
C CYS A 116 -8.35 2.55 -11.00
N TYR A 117 -7.64 1.44 -10.96
CA TYR A 117 -6.67 1.09 -12.01
C TYR A 117 -7.37 0.75 -13.33
N GLU A 118 -8.44 -0.03 -13.28
CA GLU A 118 -9.22 -0.35 -14.48
C GLU A 118 -9.88 0.90 -15.07
N CYS A 119 -10.37 1.80 -14.23
CA CYS A 119 -10.93 3.07 -14.67
C CYS A 119 -9.88 3.92 -15.40
N ALA A 120 -8.67 4.03 -14.84
CA ALA A 120 -7.56 4.76 -15.47
C ALA A 120 -7.14 4.13 -16.80
N LEU A 121 -7.31 2.81 -16.95
CA LEU A 121 -7.00 2.08 -18.17
C LEU A 121 -8.14 2.10 -19.20
N GLY A 122 -9.27 2.76 -18.87
CA GLY A 122 -10.42 2.85 -19.75
C GLY A 122 -11.39 1.68 -19.69
N HIS A 123 -11.19 0.74 -18.76
CA HIS A 123 -12.04 -0.45 -18.61
C HIS A 123 -13.18 -0.18 -17.63
N LEU A 124 -14.12 0.68 -18.01
CA LEU A 124 -15.14 1.23 -17.11
C LEU A 124 -16.10 0.18 -16.55
N GLU A 125 -16.49 -0.81 -17.37
CA GLU A 125 -17.41 -1.86 -16.91
C GLU A 125 -16.77 -2.76 -15.86
N VAL A 126 -15.51 -3.16 -16.09
CA VAL A 126 -14.74 -3.96 -15.14
C VAL A 126 -14.53 -3.16 -13.86
N ALA A 127 -14.23 -1.86 -13.99
CA ALA A 127 -14.06 -0.96 -12.84
C ALA A 127 -15.32 -0.94 -11.97
N ARG A 128 -16.50 -0.83 -12.59
CA ARG A 128 -17.79 -0.83 -11.86
C ARG A 128 -18.01 -2.12 -11.10
N LEU A 129 -17.70 -3.27 -11.72
CA LEU A 129 -17.83 -4.56 -11.05
C LEU A 129 -16.96 -4.65 -9.79
N HIS A 130 -15.71 -4.20 -9.87
CA HIS A 130 -14.83 -4.18 -8.70
C HIS A 130 -15.32 -3.20 -7.65
N LEU A 131 -15.78 -2.04 -8.07
CA LEU A 131 -16.30 -1.02 -7.15
C LEU A 131 -17.50 -1.53 -6.37
N ASP A 132 -18.44 -2.21 -7.06
CA ASP A 132 -19.60 -2.82 -6.42
C ASP A 132 -19.20 -3.86 -5.38
N LYS A 133 -18.20 -4.69 -5.69
CA LYS A 133 -17.66 -5.66 -4.72
C LYS A 133 -17.08 -4.98 -3.49
N SER A 134 -16.32 -3.91 -3.69
CA SER A 134 -15.75 -3.13 -2.60
C SER A 134 -16.84 -2.56 -1.69
N PHE A 135 -17.88 -1.96 -2.29
CA PHE A 135 -19.00 -1.37 -1.54
C PHE A 135 -19.79 -2.43 -0.77
N ALA A 136 -19.96 -3.61 -1.35
CA ALA A 136 -20.64 -4.71 -0.68
C ALA A 136 -19.88 -5.20 0.55
N MET A 137 -18.54 -5.10 0.52
CA MET A 137 -17.68 -5.51 1.62
C MET A 137 -17.54 -4.44 2.71
N ASP A 138 -17.49 -3.16 2.31
CA ASP A 138 -17.31 -2.05 3.23
C ASP A 138 -18.04 -0.80 2.70
N LYS A 139 -19.09 -0.41 3.41
CA LYS A 139 -19.92 0.75 3.04
C LYS A 139 -19.16 2.07 3.02
N LYS A 140 -18.09 2.18 3.80
CA LYS A 140 -17.25 3.39 3.85
C LYS A 140 -16.60 3.68 2.49
N MET A 141 -16.40 2.67 1.67
CA MET A 141 -15.80 2.82 0.35
C MET A 141 -16.66 3.69 -0.58
N ARG A 142 -17.98 3.73 -0.39
CA ARG A 142 -18.87 4.62 -1.17
C ARG A 142 -18.54 6.09 -0.93
N ASP A 143 -18.30 6.46 0.31
CA ASP A 143 -18.00 7.84 0.66
C ASP A 143 -16.64 8.27 0.09
N LEU A 144 -15.67 7.37 0.15
CA LEU A 144 -14.36 7.58 -0.46
C LEU A 144 -14.47 7.76 -1.98
N ALA A 145 -15.26 6.90 -2.64
CA ALA A 145 -15.43 6.90 -4.09
C ALA A 145 -16.06 8.19 -4.62
N ARG A 146 -16.96 8.82 -3.86
CA ARG A 146 -17.64 10.05 -4.27
C ARG A 146 -16.68 11.20 -4.56
N ARG A 147 -15.52 11.21 -3.91
CA ARG A 147 -14.55 12.30 -3.99
C ARG A 147 -13.27 11.90 -4.68
N ASP A 148 -13.14 10.64 -5.07
CA ASP A 148 -11.91 10.13 -5.65
C ASP A 148 -11.81 10.56 -7.12
N PRO A 149 -10.81 11.37 -7.49
CA PRO A 149 -10.63 11.81 -8.88
C PRO A 149 -10.31 10.64 -9.83
N ASP A 150 -9.73 9.54 -9.33
CA ASP A 150 -9.44 8.36 -10.15
C ASP A 150 -10.71 7.69 -10.67
N LEU A 151 -11.84 7.91 -10.02
CA LEU A 151 -13.14 7.34 -10.40
C LEU A 151 -14.06 8.33 -11.11
N ALA A 152 -13.55 9.49 -11.48
CA ALA A 152 -14.37 10.55 -12.10
C ALA A 152 -15.11 10.07 -13.35
N ALA A 153 -14.48 9.25 -14.19
CA ALA A 153 -15.07 8.73 -15.41
C ALA A 153 -16.31 7.85 -15.16
N LEU A 154 -16.41 7.25 -13.98
CA LEU A 154 -17.55 6.41 -13.62
C LEU A 154 -18.78 7.22 -13.20
N ARG A 155 -18.61 8.52 -12.92
CA ARG A 155 -19.68 9.42 -12.50
C ARG A 155 -20.30 10.19 -13.66
N GLU A 156 -19.73 10.08 -14.84
CA GLU A 156 -20.23 10.74 -16.06
C GLU A 156 -21.30 9.92 -16.77
#